data_ca7568ee9c57a412f4b503f20e3d2e4e
#
_entry.id   ca7568ee9c57a412f4b503f20e3d2e4e
#
_cell.length_a   1.000
_cell.length_b   1.000
_cell.length_c   1.000
_cell.angle_alpha   90.00
_cell.angle_beta   90.00
_cell.angle_gamma   90.00
#
_symmetry.space_group_name_H-M   'P 1'
#
loop_
_entity.id
_entity.type
_entity.pdbx_description
1 polymer ?
#
loop_
_entity_poly.entity_id
_entity_poly.type
_entity_poly.pdbx_seq_one_letter_code
_entity_poly.pdbx_strand_id
1 'polypeptide(L)'
;IKMSKFNLILLLYCLCSLYCEEIKLEARPFSSEIESFQGLELSSPTKITKIGFSLLSSEPKDYLLGVIEGSNDKTFFDAFPLYMIKEELEPEQLHLIKISCNQKFKYIRYVKPEEESASISEFQVYGDFESIEGESDNYYQPTNLPLLVINTENGEMPGGKDKDTKVVMSATIINEGNINVKQTGTIKLRGNSSLNSEKKPYLISFDKKTTFLDMPCNEKKWTLIPNMYDKSLLRNRLGYEMSFIFGLKFSPSCRYVDFILNGNYRGNYMICDKIEVKEDRIDITKMDETCIEEPEISGGYLLQGAGARFDGGADTFKTAKGITLAYEYPSGNDIVEEQKKYIKNKLDEIEDQCYNDNIENIDL
;
A
#
# COMPACT_ATOMS: atom_id res chain seq x y z
N ILE A 1 -1.48 50.67 41.85
CA ILE A 1 -1.52 50.50 40.39
C ILE A 1 -2.73 49.62 40.14
N LYS A 2 -3.82 50.23 39.59
CA LYS A 2 -5.03 49.47 39.17
C LYS A 2 -4.72 48.77 37.84
N MET A 3 -4.39 47.50 37.89
CA MET A 3 -4.39 46.67 36.65
C MET A 3 -5.79 46.62 36.07
N SER A 4 -5.96 46.93 34.78
CA SER A 4 -7.24 46.83 34.11
C SER A 4 -7.67 45.37 34.05
N LYS A 5 -8.98 45.11 34.07
CA LYS A 5 -9.53 43.75 33.94
C LYS A 5 -9.00 43.02 32.66
N PHE A 6 -8.65 43.78 31.65
CA PHE A 6 -8.10 43.30 30.40
C PHE A 6 -6.68 42.70 30.57
N ASN A 7 -5.82 43.34 31.38
CA ASN A 7 -4.47 42.84 31.68
C ASN A 7 -4.51 41.61 32.59
N LEU A 8 -5.53 41.50 33.45
CA LEU A 8 -5.68 40.29 34.30
C LEU A 8 -6.15 39.08 33.49
N ILE A 9 -7.04 39.26 32.50
CA ILE A 9 -7.51 38.23 31.59
C ILE A 9 -6.35 37.80 30.69
N LEU A 10 -5.56 38.71 30.14
CA LEU A 10 -4.39 38.41 29.32
C LEU A 10 -3.32 37.65 30.11
N LEU A 11 -3.09 38.04 31.41
CA LEU A 11 -2.15 37.33 32.29
C LEU A 11 -2.64 35.94 32.67
N LEU A 12 -3.96 35.75 32.88
CA LEU A 12 -4.57 34.45 33.08
C LEU A 12 -4.51 33.59 31.81
N TYR A 13 -4.72 34.15 30.61
CA TYR A 13 -4.52 33.47 29.36
C TYR A 13 -3.07 33.06 29.12
N CYS A 14 -2.12 33.93 29.38
CA CYS A 14 -0.68 33.61 29.34
C CYS A 14 -0.29 32.58 30.40
N LEU A 15 -0.87 32.60 31.58
CA LEU A 15 -0.59 31.60 32.63
C LEU A 15 -1.28 30.26 32.31
N CYS A 16 -2.45 30.22 31.73
CA CYS A 16 -3.09 28.97 31.23
C CYS A 16 -2.33 28.37 30.04
N SER A 17 -1.76 29.19 29.13
CA SER A 17 -0.93 28.69 28.04
C SER A 17 0.46 28.22 28.46
N LEU A 18 0.91 28.57 29.68
CA LEU A 18 2.21 28.15 30.27
C LEU A 18 2.13 26.88 31.14
N TYR A 19 0.88 26.40 31.44
CA TYR A 19 0.67 25.21 32.27
C TYR A 19 -0.39 24.26 31.59
N CYS A 20 -0.14 23.92 30.35
CA CYS A 20 -0.71 22.68 29.84
C CYS A 20 0.28 21.57 30.27
N GLU A 21 0.22 21.14 31.53
CA GLU A 21 0.93 19.94 31.97
C GLU A 21 0.34 18.76 31.19
N GLU A 22 1.17 18.15 30.35
CA GLU A 22 0.83 16.88 29.70
C GLU A 22 0.51 15.86 30.80
N ILE A 23 -0.73 15.48 30.91
CA ILE A 23 -1.21 14.57 31.95
C ILE A 23 -0.93 13.13 31.51
N LYS A 24 -0.27 12.37 32.38
CA LYS A 24 -0.19 10.91 32.21
C LYS A 24 -1.59 10.33 32.29
N LEU A 25 -2.03 9.65 31.23
CA LEU A 25 -3.37 9.09 31.14
C LEU A 25 -3.46 7.77 31.91
N GLU A 26 -4.58 7.57 32.61
CA GLU A 26 -4.91 6.28 33.16
C GLU A 26 -5.27 5.32 32.04
N ALA A 27 -4.52 4.23 31.93
CA ALA A 27 -4.71 3.21 30.90
C ALA A 27 -4.67 1.81 31.53
N ARG A 28 -5.45 0.89 30.95
CA ARG A 28 -5.45 -0.52 31.35
C ARG A 28 -4.65 -1.33 30.36
N PRO A 29 -3.68 -2.15 30.80
CA PRO A 29 -2.96 -3.02 29.88
C PRO A 29 -3.92 -4.08 29.30
N PHE A 30 -3.73 -4.41 28.03
CA PHE A 30 -4.39 -5.54 27.40
C PHE A 30 -3.43 -6.22 26.42
N SER A 31 -3.65 -7.48 26.15
CA SER A 31 -2.87 -8.28 25.21
C SER A 31 -3.81 -9.14 24.38
N SER A 32 -3.36 -9.60 23.22
CA SER A 32 -4.03 -10.63 22.44
C SER A 32 -3.28 -11.95 22.62
N GLU A 33 -4.01 -13.03 22.81
CA GLU A 33 -3.41 -14.38 22.83
C GLU A 33 -2.94 -14.84 21.44
N ILE A 34 -3.49 -14.23 20.38
CA ILE A 34 -3.24 -14.60 18.97
C ILE A 34 -2.14 -13.73 18.36
N GLU A 35 -2.04 -12.47 18.78
CA GLU A 35 -1.05 -11.51 18.29
C GLU A 35 -0.14 -11.08 19.44
N SER A 36 1.16 -11.19 19.27
CA SER A 36 2.15 -10.80 20.26
C SER A 36 2.31 -9.27 20.29
N PHE A 37 1.34 -8.55 20.81
CA PHE A 37 1.44 -7.11 21.03
C PHE A 37 1.18 -6.73 22.49
N GLN A 38 1.72 -5.59 22.90
CA GLN A 38 1.45 -4.94 24.16
C GLN A 38 0.59 -3.71 23.90
N GLY A 39 -0.54 -3.60 24.60
CA GLY A 39 -1.52 -2.55 24.38
C GLY A 39 -2.01 -1.87 25.65
N LEU A 40 -2.55 -0.67 25.47
CA LEU A 40 -3.16 0.17 26.50
C LEU A 40 -4.57 0.57 26.06
N GLU A 41 -5.56 0.37 26.92
CA GLU A 41 -6.93 0.85 26.74
C GLU A 41 -7.17 2.07 27.65
N LEU A 42 -7.57 3.18 27.04
CA LEU A 42 -7.98 4.39 27.72
C LEU A 42 -9.48 4.33 28.07
N SER A 43 -9.90 5.10 29.07
CA SER A 43 -11.31 5.19 29.47
C SER A 43 -12.20 5.77 28.35
N SER A 44 -11.66 6.67 27.54
CA SER A 44 -12.32 7.31 26.39
C SER A 44 -11.30 7.67 25.30
N PRO A 45 -11.75 7.87 24.04
CA PRO A 45 -10.87 8.37 22.99
C PRO A 45 -10.24 9.71 23.39
N THR A 46 -8.91 9.77 23.43
CA THR A 46 -8.13 10.94 23.86
C THR A 46 -7.03 11.26 22.85
N LYS A 47 -6.72 12.56 22.68
CA LYS A 47 -5.56 13.00 21.89
C LYS A 47 -4.28 12.63 22.62
N ILE A 48 -3.41 11.88 21.96
CA ILE A 48 -2.13 11.47 22.52
C ILE A 48 -1.07 12.50 22.12
N THR A 49 -0.41 13.10 23.12
CA THR A 49 0.63 14.10 22.90
C THR A 49 2.03 13.53 23.07
N LYS A 50 2.17 12.47 23.89
CA LYS A 50 3.43 11.80 24.16
C LYS A 50 3.23 10.32 24.50
N ILE A 51 4.20 9.50 24.15
CA ILE A 51 4.27 8.09 24.50
C ILE A 51 5.58 7.83 25.22
N GLY A 52 5.51 7.07 26.33
CA GLY A 52 6.68 6.62 27.10
C GLY A 52 6.79 5.11 27.03
N PHE A 53 7.99 4.59 26.85
CA PHE A 53 8.31 3.16 26.93
C PHE A 53 9.79 2.92 27.21
N SER A 54 10.12 1.75 27.74
CA SER A 54 11.50 1.27 27.91
C SER A 54 11.68 -0.04 27.18
N LEU A 55 12.89 -0.29 26.65
CA LEU A 55 13.23 -1.55 26.01
C LEU A 55 13.56 -2.60 27.08
N LEU A 56 13.04 -3.83 26.92
CA LEU A 56 13.32 -4.93 27.83
C LEU A 56 14.56 -5.76 27.44
N SER A 57 14.97 -5.71 26.16
CA SER A 57 16.14 -6.40 25.66
C SER A 57 17.36 -5.46 25.62
N SER A 58 18.54 -6.02 25.86
CA SER A 58 19.82 -5.35 25.68
C SER A 58 20.26 -5.20 24.22
N GLU A 59 19.47 -5.72 23.25
CA GLU A 59 19.76 -5.66 21.82
C GLU A 59 18.85 -4.61 21.15
N PRO A 60 19.23 -3.30 21.11
CA PRO A 60 18.38 -2.22 20.62
C PRO A 60 17.94 -2.39 19.16
N LYS A 61 18.75 -3.03 18.34
CA LYS A 61 18.46 -3.28 16.91
C LYS A 61 17.21 -4.14 16.69
N ASP A 62 16.84 -5.00 17.65
CA ASP A 62 15.66 -5.87 17.55
C ASP A 62 14.35 -5.08 17.59
N TYR A 63 14.41 -3.81 18.02
CA TYR A 63 13.26 -2.91 18.07
C TYR A 63 13.11 -2.05 16.82
N LEU A 64 14.12 -2.01 15.94
CA LEU A 64 14.07 -1.19 14.72
C LEU A 64 12.87 -1.61 13.85
N LEU A 65 12.14 -0.60 13.39
CA LEU A 65 10.90 -0.73 12.62
C LEU A 65 9.68 -1.22 13.43
N GLY A 66 9.80 -1.39 14.75
CA GLY A 66 8.66 -1.55 15.63
C GLY A 66 7.74 -0.33 15.57
N VAL A 67 6.43 -0.55 15.54
CA VAL A 67 5.42 0.50 15.33
C VAL A 67 4.53 0.64 16.56
N ILE A 68 4.33 1.88 17.01
CA ILE A 68 3.27 2.21 17.97
C ILE A 68 2.11 2.80 17.19
N GLU A 69 0.91 2.27 17.37
CA GLU A 69 -0.28 2.71 16.66
C GLU A 69 -1.47 2.93 17.59
N GLY A 70 -2.39 3.77 17.16
CA GLY A 70 -3.63 4.09 17.83
C GLY A 70 -4.85 3.67 17.04
N SER A 71 -5.92 3.28 17.73
CA SER A 71 -7.17 2.83 17.16
C SER A 71 -8.35 3.21 18.07
N ASN A 72 -9.55 3.29 17.50
CA ASN A 72 -10.80 3.36 18.24
C ASN A 72 -11.57 2.03 18.21
N ASP A 73 -11.07 1.08 17.41
CA ASP A 73 -11.53 -0.30 17.37
C ASP A 73 -10.54 -1.22 18.09
N LYS A 74 -11.02 -2.04 19.01
CA LYS A 74 -10.20 -2.98 19.79
C LYS A 74 -9.50 -4.04 18.90
N THR A 75 -10.03 -4.31 17.71
CA THR A 75 -9.42 -5.20 16.72
C THR A 75 -8.33 -4.51 15.89
N PHE A 76 -8.12 -3.20 16.06
CA PHE A 76 -7.20 -2.38 15.29
C PHE A 76 -7.46 -2.34 13.78
N PHE A 77 -8.68 -2.62 13.37
CA PHE A 77 -9.07 -2.55 11.96
C PHE A 77 -9.02 -1.12 11.39
N ASP A 78 -9.16 -0.09 12.24
CA ASP A 78 -9.07 1.33 11.87
C ASP A 78 -7.75 2.00 12.29
N ALA A 79 -6.73 1.22 12.66
CA ALA A 79 -5.51 1.72 13.27
C ALA A 79 -4.68 2.64 12.37
N PHE A 80 -3.99 3.57 13.02
CA PHE A 80 -3.00 4.47 12.42
C PHE A 80 -1.69 4.41 13.19
N PRO A 81 -0.53 4.46 12.52
CA PRO A 81 0.75 4.57 13.18
C PRO A 81 0.89 5.95 13.84
N LEU A 82 1.37 5.96 15.07
CA LEU A 82 1.72 7.15 15.83
C LEU A 82 3.21 7.39 15.85
N TYR A 83 4.00 6.32 15.85
CA TYR A 83 5.46 6.37 15.87
C TYR A 83 6.04 5.05 15.35
N MET A 84 7.20 5.12 14.71
CA MET A 84 8.02 3.97 14.33
C MET A 84 9.44 4.17 14.83
N ILE A 85 10.02 3.15 15.48
CA ILE A 85 11.40 3.17 15.97
C ILE A 85 12.35 3.08 14.76
N LYS A 86 13.09 4.14 14.46
CA LYS A 86 13.99 4.25 13.30
C LYS A 86 15.47 4.19 13.64
N GLU A 87 15.80 4.33 14.90
CA GLU A 87 17.16 4.36 15.41
C GLU A 87 17.28 3.47 16.64
N GLU A 88 18.47 3.02 16.92
CA GLU A 88 18.75 2.25 18.13
C GLU A 88 18.58 3.15 19.35
N LEU A 89 17.73 2.74 20.27
CA LEU A 89 17.45 3.42 21.52
C LEU A 89 18.22 2.76 22.65
N GLU A 90 18.63 3.54 23.66
CA GLU A 90 19.34 3.02 24.83
C GLU A 90 18.42 2.05 25.62
N PRO A 91 18.89 0.83 25.94
CA PRO A 91 18.09 -0.12 26.73
C PRO A 91 17.92 0.36 28.18
N GLU A 92 16.91 -0.17 28.87
CA GLU A 92 16.60 0.08 30.29
C GLU A 92 16.37 1.56 30.66
N GLN A 93 16.17 2.42 29.65
CA GLN A 93 15.86 3.84 29.83
C GLN A 93 14.42 4.12 29.38
N LEU A 94 13.71 4.99 30.09
CA LEU A 94 12.40 5.48 29.66
C LEU A 94 12.56 6.49 28.52
N HIS A 95 12.10 6.14 27.34
CA HIS A 95 12.03 7.00 26.18
C HIS A 95 10.69 7.71 26.13
N LEU A 96 10.71 9.03 26.01
CA LEU A 96 9.52 9.87 25.89
C LEU A 96 9.45 10.46 24.49
N ILE A 97 8.52 9.96 23.70
CA ILE A 97 8.35 10.32 22.28
C ILE A 97 7.16 11.27 22.14
N LYS A 98 7.39 12.45 21.58
CA LYS A 98 6.34 13.42 21.27
C LYS A 98 5.54 12.94 20.06
N ILE A 99 4.21 13.00 20.17
CA ILE A 99 3.26 12.64 19.12
C ILE A 99 2.60 13.90 18.58
N SER A 100 2.58 14.05 17.27
CA SER A 100 2.00 15.20 16.58
C SER A 100 0.64 14.93 15.90
N CYS A 101 0.11 13.72 16.01
CA CYS A 101 -1.20 13.37 15.48
C CYS A 101 -2.31 14.02 16.32
N ASN A 102 -3.27 14.66 15.65
CA ASN A 102 -4.39 15.34 16.32
C ASN A 102 -5.63 14.46 16.50
N GLN A 103 -5.58 13.23 16.02
CA GLN A 103 -6.67 12.27 16.20
C GLN A 103 -6.75 11.76 17.63
N LYS A 104 -7.97 11.40 18.05
CA LYS A 104 -8.23 10.79 19.36
C LYS A 104 -8.29 9.28 19.23
N PHE A 105 -7.65 8.57 20.15
CA PHE A 105 -7.60 7.11 20.18
C PHE A 105 -7.99 6.58 21.56
N LYS A 106 -8.68 5.45 21.56
CA LYS A 106 -9.03 4.70 22.77
C LYS A 106 -8.04 3.58 23.08
N TYR A 107 -7.49 2.96 22.02
CA TYR A 107 -6.57 1.84 22.11
C TYR A 107 -5.23 2.25 21.50
N ILE A 108 -4.15 1.93 22.18
CA ILE A 108 -2.78 2.13 21.73
C ILE A 108 -2.05 0.80 21.86
N ARG A 109 -1.32 0.37 20.84
CA ARG A 109 -0.49 -0.84 20.93
C ARG A 109 0.90 -0.61 20.35
N TYR A 110 1.84 -1.37 20.86
CA TYR A 110 3.14 -1.58 20.24
C TYR A 110 3.11 -2.88 19.45
N VAL A 111 3.46 -2.82 18.17
CA VAL A 111 3.64 -3.95 17.27
C VAL A 111 5.12 -4.12 17.04
N LYS A 112 5.68 -5.24 17.49
CA LYS A 112 7.10 -5.55 17.31
C LYS A 112 7.40 -5.88 15.85
N PRO A 113 8.67 -5.74 15.40
CA PRO A 113 9.09 -6.22 14.08
C PRO A 113 8.80 -7.72 13.91
N GLU A 114 8.55 -8.17 12.69
CA GLU A 114 8.44 -9.60 12.39
C GLU A 114 9.75 -10.32 12.75
N GLU A 115 9.61 -11.55 13.24
CA GLU A 115 10.71 -12.44 13.62
C GLU A 115 11.48 -12.05 14.90
N GLU A 116 11.21 -10.88 15.52
CA GLU A 116 11.90 -10.44 16.71
C GLU A 116 11.09 -10.70 17.99
N SER A 117 11.79 -10.88 19.12
CA SER A 117 11.16 -11.04 20.45
C SER A 117 11.10 -9.75 21.26
N ALA A 118 11.23 -8.61 20.58
CA ALA A 118 11.36 -7.28 21.17
C ALA A 118 10.11 -6.82 21.92
N SER A 119 10.09 -6.92 23.25
CA SER A 119 9.01 -6.43 24.12
C SER A 119 9.40 -5.12 24.80
N ILE A 120 8.43 -4.24 25.02
CA ILE A 120 8.63 -2.98 25.75
C ILE A 120 8.09 -3.08 27.18
N SER A 121 8.60 -2.25 28.07
CA SER A 121 8.08 -2.06 29.42
C SER A 121 7.75 -0.60 29.68
N GLU A 122 7.20 -0.32 30.84
CA GLU A 122 6.82 1.04 31.25
C GLU A 122 5.99 1.77 30.19
N PHE A 123 5.17 1.01 29.42
CA PHE A 123 4.35 1.58 28.36
C PHE A 123 3.35 2.59 28.93
N GLN A 124 3.48 3.85 28.56
CA GLN A 124 2.74 4.96 29.14
C GLN A 124 2.27 5.89 28.03
N VAL A 125 1.13 6.53 28.23
CA VAL A 125 0.58 7.52 27.31
C VAL A 125 0.26 8.80 28.06
N TYR A 126 0.47 9.92 27.40
CA TYR A 126 0.16 11.25 27.88
C TYR A 126 -0.75 11.92 26.85
N GLY A 127 -1.66 12.73 27.31
CA GLY A 127 -2.63 13.36 26.43
C GLY A 127 -3.15 14.66 26.98
N ASP A 128 -3.93 15.31 26.12
CA ASP A 128 -4.65 16.53 26.45
C ASP A 128 -6.14 16.23 26.32
N PHE A 129 -6.92 16.63 27.31
CA PHE A 129 -8.38 16.53 27.29
C PHE A 129 -9.03 17.68 26.49
N GLU A 130 -8.32 18.78 26.29
CA GLU A 130 -8.78 19.93 25.52
C GLU A 130 -8.35 19.78 24.05
N SER A 131 -9.30 19.49 23.15
CA SER A 131 -9.05 19.61 21.72
C SER A 131 -9.19 21.08 21.32
N ILE A 132 -8.17 21.67 20.76
CA ILE A 132 -8.27 22.97 20.09
C ILE A 132 -9.02 22.72 18.77
N GLU A 133 -10.24 23.24 18.65
CA GLU A 133 -10.98 23.21 17.38
C GLU A 133 -10.17 23.97 16.30
N GLY A 134 -9.91 23.32 15.17
CA GLY A 134 -9.29 23.92 13.99
C GLY A 134 -7.84 23.56 13.71
N GLU A 135 -7.21 22.67 14.49
CA GLU A 135 -5.93 22.07 14.09
C GLU A 135 -6.15 21.09 12.93
N SER A 136 -5.35 21.24 11.87
CA SER A 136 -5.33 20.28 10.76
C SER A 136 -4.89 18.90 11.26
N ASP A 137 -5.52 17.85 10.74
CA ASP A 137 -5.05 16.49 10.96
C ASP A 137 -3.59 16.38 10.53
N ASN A 138 -2.74 15.83 11.41
CA ASN A 138 -1.34 15.61 11.12
C ASN A 138 -1.02 14.15 11.44
N TYR A 139 -1.21 13.27 10.45
CA TYR A 139 -0.93 11.86 10.58
C TYR A 139 0.56 11.57 10.43
N TYR A 140 1.04 10.60 11.17
CA TYR A 140 2.43 10.18 11.11
C TYR A 140 2.80 9.60 9.74
N GLN A 141 3.95 10.03 9.21
CA GLN A 141 4.60 9.43 8.03
C GLN A 141 6.05 9.11 8.38
N PRO A 142 6.50 7.85 8.12
CA PRO A 142 7.86 7.46 8.45
C PRO A 142 8.92 8.12 7.56
N THR A 143 8.59 8.45 6.33
CA THR A 143 9.48 9.11 5.36
C THR A 143 8.74 10.24 4.64
N ASN A 144 9.35 10.80 3.60
CA ASN A 144 8.71 11.76 2.69
C ASN A 144 7.85 11.09 1.60
N LEU A 145 7.75 9.76 1.60
CA LEU A 145 6.85 9.04 0.70
C LEU A 145 5.44 8.99 1.30
N PRO A 146 4.39 8.92 0.46
CA PRO A 146 3.05 8.60 0.94
C PRO A 146 3.06 7.29 1.71
N LEU A 147 2.27 7.21 2.78
CA LEU A 147 2.14 6.02 3.61
C LEU A 147 0.83 5.29 3.29
N LEU A 148 0.93 4.04 2.87
CA LEU A 148 -0.20 3.12 2.77
C LEU A 148 -0.29 2.29 4.04
N VAL A 149 -1.38 2.41 4.77
CA VAL A 149 -1.71 1.57 5.94
C VAL A 149 -2.84 0.64 5.57
N ILE A 150 -2.64 -0.65 5.71
CA ILE A 150 -3.69 -1.67 5.55
C ILE A 150 -3.79 -2.47 6.84
N ASN A 151 -5.02 -2.54 7.36
CA ASN A 151 -5.36 -3.43 8.47
C ASN A 151 -6.40 -4.44 7.98
N THR A 152 -6.17 -5.70 8.22
CA THR A 152 -7.07 -6.79 7.83
C THR A 152 -7.99 -7.17 8.98
N GLU A 153 -9.11 -7.77 8.65
CA GLU A 153 -10.04 -8.26 9.65
C GLU A 153 -9.35 -9.32 10.52
N ASN A 154 -9.39 -9.11 11.84
CA ASN A 154 -8.72 -9.96 12.85
C ASN A 154 -7.21 -10.16 12.64
N GLY A 155 -6.52 -9.24 11.95
CA GLY A 155 -5.09 -9.37 11.67
C GLY A 155 -4.73 -10.50 10.68
N GLU A 156 -5.70 -11.10 9.97
CA GLU A 156 -5.47 -12.22 9.06
C GLU A 156 -4.49 -11.84 7.94
N MET A 157 -3.43 -12.63 7.78
CA MET A 157 -2.42 -12.36 6.75
C MET A 157 -2.86 -12.90 5.39
N PRO A 158 -2.74 -12.09 4.30
CA PRO A 158 -3.01 -12.55 2.95
C PRO A 158 -2.16 -13.77 2.57
N GLY A 159 -2.78 -14.80 2.00
CA GLY A 159 -2.07 -16.01 1.55
C GLY A 159 -1.97 -17.13 2.58
N GLY A 160 -2.68 -17.02 3.72
CA GLY A 160 -2.66 -18.05 4.77
C GLY A 160 -3.13 -19.44 4.34
N LYS A 161 -4.08 -19.53 3.38
CA LYS A 161 -4.58 -20.81 2.83
C LYS A 161 -4.06 -21.04 1.41
N ASP A 162 -4.24 -20.05 0.55
CA ASP A 162 -3.72 -20.02 -0.81
C ASP A 162 -3.55 -18.56 -1.29
N LYS A 163 -2.83 -18.37 -2.41
CA LYS A 163 -2.55 -17.02 -2.95
C LYS A 163 -3.82 -16.25 -3.37
N ASP A 164 -4.90 -16.95 -3.67
CA ASP A 164 -6.14 -16.37 -4.19
C ASP A 164 -7.14 -16.05 -3.08
N THR A 165 -6.88 -16.47 -1.84
CA THR A 165 -7.69 -16.13 -0.67
C THR A 165 -7.68 -14.60 -0.47
N LYS A 166 -8.87 -14.01 -0.54
CA LYS A 166 -9.10 -12.59 -0.28
C LYS A 166 -9.36 -12.37 1.20
N VAL A 167 -8.66 -11.43 1.79
CA VAL A 167 -8.87 -11.01 3.17
C VAL A 167 -9.50 -9.62 3.16
N VAL A 168 -10.52 -9.42 3.99
CA VAL A 168 -11.17 -8.10 4.17
C VAL A 168 -10.18 -7.13 4.79
N MET A 169 -10.14 -5.90 4.28
CA MET A 169 -9.20 -4.87 4.74
C MET A 169 -9.88 -3.51 4.88
N SER A 170 -9.35 -2.71 5.80
CA SER A 170 -9.38 -1.26 5.73
C SER A 170 -8.06 -0.76 5.15
N ALA A 171 -8.10 0.27 4.33
CA ALA A 171 -6.91 0.87 3.75
C ALA A 171 -6.96 2.38 3.86
N THR A 172 -5.87 2.98 4.29
CA THR A 172 -5.70 4.43 4.39
C THR A 172 -4.40 4.83 3.69
N ILE A 173 -4.46 5.84 2.83
CA ILE A 173 -3.29 6.48 2.25
C ILE A 173 -3.13 7.85 2.88
N ILE A 174 -1.98 8.08 3.48
CA ILE A 174 -1.58 9.34 4.09
C ILE A 174 -0.52 9.99 3.21
N ASN A 175 -0.73 11.23 2.83
CA ASN A 175 0.24 12.03 2.10
C ASN A 175 0.35 13.43 2.72
N GLU A 176 1.58 13.86 2.99
CA GLU A 176 1.85 15.16 3.63
C GLU A 176 1.06 15.37 4.94
N GLY A 177 0.96 14.31 5.75
CA GLY A 177 0.22 14.32 7.01
C GLY A 177 -1.30 14.31 6.89
N ASN A 178 -1.86 14.22 5.68
CA ASN A 178 -3.30 14.23 5.44
C ASN A 178 -3.79 12.90 4.87
N ILE A 179 -5.03 12.53 5.17
CA ILE A 179 -5.68 11.38 4.53
C ILE A 179 -6.02 11.74 3.09
N ASN A 180 -5.39 11.04 2.14
CA ASN A 180 -5.71 11.11 0.72
C ASN A 180 -6.86 10.15 0.37
N VAL A 181 -6.82 8.91 0.90
CA VAL A 181 -7.86 7.90 0.71
C VAL A 181 -8.07 7.13 2.02
N LYS A 182 -9.34 6.86 2.34
CA LYS A 182 -9.72 5.89 3.38
C LYS A 182 -10.90 5.07 2.88
N GLN A 183 -10.70 3.77 2.69
CA GLN A 183 -11.72 2.84 2.19
C GLN A 183 -11.54 1.43 2.72
N THR A 184 -12.60 0.63 2.62
CA THR A 184 -12.58 -0.81 2.81
C THR A 184 -12.42 -1.53 1.47
N GLY A 185 -12.15 -2.82 1.54
CA GLY A 185 -11.99 -3.67 0.38
C GLY A 185 -11.40 -5.03 0.73
N THR A 186 -10.66 -5.61 -0.21
CA THR A 186 -9.96 -6.88 -0.01
C THR A 186 -8.52 -6.81 -0.48
N ILE A 187 -7.66 -7.56 0.19
CA ILE A 187 -6.26 -7.79 -0.19
C ILE A 187 -6.01 -9.28 -0.40
N LYS A 188 -5.18 -9.62 -1.38
CA LYS A 188 -4.68 -10.98 -1.59
C LYS A 188 -3.26 -10.96 -2.14
N LEU A 189 -2.58 -12.09 -2.09
CA LEU A 189 -1.31 -12.25 -2.80
C LEU A 189 -1.53 -12.21 -4.32
N ARG A 190 -0.50 -11.79 -5.06
CA ARG A 190 -0.47 -11.81 -6.52
C ARG A 190 0.89 -12.23 -7.06
N GLY A 191 0.91 -12.60 -8.33
CA GLY A 191 2.14 -12.98 -9.05
C GLY A 191 2.38 -14.49 -9.05
N ASN A 192 3.49 -14.88 -9.64
CA ASN A 192 3.94 -16.26 -9.78
C ASN A 192 5.32 -16.41 -9.10
N SER A 193 6.42 -16.22 -9.82
CA SER A 193 7.78 -16.34 -9.27
C SER A 193 8.09 -15.31 -8.17
N SER A 194 7.46 -14.14 -8.21
CA SER A 194 7.62 -13.11 -7.18
C SER A 194 7.02 -13.51 -5.81
N LEU A 195 6.17 -14.53 -5.76
CA LEU A 195 5.68 -15.09 -4.50
C LEU A 195 6.75 -15.82 -3.69
N ASN A 196 7.86 -16.22 -4.34
CA ASN A 196 8.98 -16.89 -3.67
C ASN A 196 9.88 -15.91 -2.91
N SER A 197 9.71 -14.59 -3.11
CA SER A 197 10.47 -13.59 -2.35
C SER A 197 9.91 -13.44 -0.94
N GLU A 198 10.75 -13.01 0.01
CA GLU A 198 10.34 -12.65 1.37
C GLU A 198 9.30 -11.53 1.33
N LYS A 199 9.57 -10.50 0.56
CA LYS A 199 8.71 -9.35 0.39
C LYS A 199 7.62 -9.64 -0.65
N LYS A 200 6.40 -9.92 -0.20
CA LYS A 200 5.30 -10.41 -1.02
C LYS A 200 4.63 -9.29 -1.85
N PRO A 201 4.26 -9.56 -3.10
CA PRO A 201 3.41 -8.68 -3.90
C PRO A 201 1.93 -8.91 -3.59
N TYR A 202 1.13 -7.83 -3.64
CA TYR A 202 -0.29 -7.88 -3.33
C TYR A 202 -1.16 -7.31 -4.46
N LEU A 203 -2.40 -7.76 -4.51
CA LEU A 203 -3.51 -7.15 -5.22
C LEU A 203 -4.50 -6.62 -4.19
N ILE A 204 -4.75 -5.32 -4.21
CA ILE A 204 -5.80 -4.67 -3.43
C ILE A 204 -7.00 -4.40 -4.31
N SER A 205 -8.20 -4.48 -3.71
CA SER A 205 -9.48 -4.27 -4.42
C SER A 205 -10.38 -3.47 -3.51
N PHE A 206 -10.50 -2.16 -3.76
CA PHE A 206 -11.39 -1.28 -3.02
C PHE A 206 -12.87 -1.56 -3.32
N ASP A 207 -13.75 -1.26 -2.38
CA ASP A 207 -15.20 -1.38 -2.55
C ASP A 207 -15.73 -0.36 -3.57
N LYS A 208 -15.12 0.80 -3.65
CA LYS A 208 -15.46 1.88 -4.60
C LYS A 208 -14.29 2.17 -5.53
N LYS A 209 -14.58 2.67 -6.72
CA LYS A 209 -13.57 3.24 -7.61
C LYS A 209 -12.85 4.37 -6.89
N THR A 210 -11.56 4.46 -7.06
CA THR A 210 -10.70 5.39 -6.33
C THR A 210 -9.58 5.88 -7.23
N THR A 211 -9.40 7.20 -7.25
CA THR A 211 -8.20 7.88 -7.73
C THR A 211 -7.40 8.30 -6.51
N PHE A 212 -6.10 8.10 -6.51
CA PHE A 212 -5.23 8.55 -5.42
C PHE A 212 -3.83 8.91 -5.91
N LEU A 213 -3.15 9.74 -5.14
CA LEU A 213 -1.77 10.17 -5.39
C LEU A 213 -1.58 10.75 -6.81
N ASP A 214 -2.58 11.47 -7.30
CA ASP A 214 -2.59 12.10 -8.64
C ASP A 214 -2.34 11.13 -9.81
N MET A 215 -2.74 9.87 -9.63
CA MET A 215 -2.75 8.91 -10.72
C MET A 215 -4.03 9.06 -11.56
N PRO A 216 -3.95 8.98 -12.89
CA PRO A 216 -5.09 9.30 -13.77
C PRO A 216 -6.22 8.27 -13.69
N CYS A 217 -5.91 7.02 -13.35
CA CYS A 217 -6.88 5.93 -13.31
C CYS A 217 -7.83 6.03 -12.11
N ASN A 218 -9.14 5.83 -12.35
CA ASN A 218 -10.16 5.76 -11.31
C ASN A 218 -10.77 4.36 -11.27
N GLU A 219 -10.11 3.44 -10.59
CA GLU A 219 -10.52 2.04 -10.57
C GLU A 219 -10.44 1.40 -9.18
N LYS A 220 -11.03 0.20 -9.05
CA LYS A 220 -11.09 -0.52 -7.77
C LYS A 220 -9.82 -1.32 -7.47
N LYS A 221 -9.16 -1.88 -8.50
CA LYS A 221 -8.08 -2.84 -8.32
C LYS A 221 -6.73 -2.21 -8.59
N TRP A 222 -5.80 -2.40 -7.65
CA TRP A 222 -4.45 -1.86 -7.70
C TRP A 222 -3.44 -2.92 -7.29
N THR A 223 -2.23 -2.83 -7.83
CA THR A 223 -1.16 -3.78 -7.52
C THR A 223 -0.10 -3.14 -6.65
N LEU A 224 0.36 -3.86 -5.63
CA LEU A 224 1.50 -3.49 -4.80
C LEU A 224 2.69 -4.36 -5.21
N ILE A 225 3.70 -3.75 -5.79
CA ILE A 225 4.90 -4.42 -6.30
C ILE A 225 6.08 -4.08 -5.38
N PRO A 226 6.72 -5.09 -4.75
CA PRO A 226 7.84 -4.86 -3.83
C PRO A 226 9.16 -4.53 -4.52
N ASN A 227 9.29 -4.72 -5.83
CA ASN A 227 10.52 -4.57 -6.63
C ASN A 227 11.74 -5.32 -6.07
N MET A 228 11.54 -6.42 -5.32
CA MET A 228 12.55 -7.10 -4.53
C MET A 228 13.77 -7.59 -5.33
N TYR A 229 13.58 -7.95 -6.60
CA TYR A 229 14.65 -8.42 -7.47
C TYR A 229 15.44 -7.29 -8.15
N ASP A 230 15.04 -6.06 -7.94
CA ASP A 230 15.69 -4.86 -8.45
C ASP A 230 16.26 -4.02 -7.32
N LYS A 231 17.57 -4.08 -7.10
CA LYS A 231 18.25 -3.32 -6.04
C LYS A 231 18.10 -1.81 -6.17
N SER A 232 17.83 -1.30 -7.39
CA SER A 232 17.56 0.13 -7.61
C SER A 232 16.13 0.52 -7.28
N LEU A 233 15.19 -0.44 -7.26
CA LEU A 233 13.73 -0.27 -7.17
C LEU A 233 13.12 0.52 -8.35
N LEU A 234 13.89 0.89 -9.37
CA LEU A 234 13.50 1.86 -10.40
C LEU A 234 13.14 1.24 -11.75
N ARG A 235 13.55 -0.01 -12.05
CA ARG A 235 13.42 -0.57 -13.41
C ARG A 235 11.99 -0.58 -13.93
N ASN A 236 11.02 -1.01 -13.11
CA ASN A 236 9.61 -0.99 -13.51
C ASN A 236 9.12 0.45 -13.75
N ARG A 237 9.44 1.37 -12.85
CA ARG A 237 9.08 2.78 -12.98
C ARG A 237 9.67 3.38 -14.26
N LEU A 238 10.95 3.13 -14.50
CA LEU A 238 11.64 3.61 -15.68
C LEU A 238 11.00 3.05 -16.96
N GLY A 239 10.68 1.74 -17.00
CA GLY A 239 9.99 1.12 -18.12
C GLY A 239 8.64 1.79 -18.44
N TYR A 240 7.84 2.09 -17.41
CA TYR A 240 6.57 2.78 -17.59
C TYR A 240 6.74 4.22 -18.07
N GLU A 241 7.68 4.97 -17.51
CA GLU A 241 7.98 6.35 -17.97
C GLU A 241 8.52 6.38 -19.42
N MET A 242 9.40 5.43 -19.75
CA MET A 242 9.90 5.31 -21.13
C MET A 242 8.78 4.99 -22.13
N SER A 243 7.80 4.19 -21.73
CA SER A 243 6.63 3.89 -22.55
C SER A 243 5.89 5.17 -22.97
N PHE A 244 5.69 6.10 -22.03
CA PHE A 244 5.09 7.40 -22.34
C PHE A 244 5.99 8.25 -23.27
N ILE A 245 7.31 8.27 -23.02
CA ILE A 245 8.27 9.02 -23.84
C ILE A 245 8.28 8.50 -25.29
N PHE A 246 8.18 7.18 -25.46
CA PHE A 246 8.12 6.56 -26.79
C PHE A 246 6.74 6.63 -27.46
N GLY A 247 5.76 7.28 -26.80
CA GLY A 247 4.43 7.46 -27.36
C GLY A 247 3.55 6.22 -27.35
N LEU A 248 3.88 5.21 -26.51
CA LEU A 248 3.01 4.06 -26.34
C LEU A 248 1.69 4.52 -25.70
N LYS A 249 0.58 4.11 -26.29
CA LYS A 249 -0.77 4.58 -25.91
C LYS A 249 -1.15 4.19 -24.50
N PHE A 250 -0.72 3.02 -24.04
CA PHE A 250 -1.09 2.46 -22.73
C PHE A 250 0.15 2.08 -21.94
N SER A 251 0.27 2.64 -20.74
CA SER A 251 1.29 2.29 -19.78
C SER A 251 0.75 2.46 -18.36
N PRO A 252 1.07 1.57 -17.42
CA PRO A 252 0.61 1.72 -16.06
C PRO A 252 1.17 2.97 -15.39
N SER A 253 0.32 3.72 -14.72
CA SER A 253 0.74 4.75 -13.78
C SER A 253 1.15 4.11 -12.45
N CYS A 254 2.12 4.70 -11.76
CA CYS A 254 2.59 4.19 -10.49
C CYS A 254 3.09 5.28 -9.55
N ARG A 255 3.09 4.97 -8.24
CA ARG A 255 3.70 5.78 -7.18
C ARG A 255 4.41 4.88 -6.19
N TYR A 256 5.47 5.39 -5.59
CA TYR A 256 6.12 4.73 -4.46
C TYR A 256 5.38 5.11 -3.17
N VAL A 257 5.23 4.13 -2.30
CA VAL A 257 4.63 4.29 -0.98
C VAL A 257 5.44 3.53 0.06
N ASP A 258 5.48 4.03 1.28
CA ASP A 258 5.78 3.21 2.43
C ASP A 258 4.56 2.38 2.77
N PHE A 259 4.75 1.13 3.18
CA PHE A 259 3.65 0.22 3.42
C PHE A 259 3.68 -0.36 4.83
N ILE A 260 2.57 -0.24 5.55
CA ILE A 260 2.32 -0.90 6.82
C ILE A 260 1.15 -1.87 6.65
N LEU A 261 1.32 -3.11 7.07
CA LEU A 261 0.29 -4.15 7.08
C LEU A 261 0.12 -4.69 8.50
N ASN A 262 -1.06 -4.49 9.08
CA ASN A 262 -1.38 -4.91 10.46
C ASN A 262 -0.37 -4.41 11.50
N GLY A 263 0.04 -3.13 11.38
CA GLY A 263 1.04 -2.52 12.25
C GLY A 263 2.50 -2.87 11.92
N ASN A 264 2.75 -3.82 11.02
CA ASN A 264 4.11 -4.18 10.60
C ASN A 264 4.55 -3.35 9.39
N TYR A 265 5.67 -2.66 9.50
CA TYR A 265 6.26 -1.90 8.40
C TYR A 265 6.90 -2.85 7.38
N ARG A 266 6.40 -2.81 6.16
CA ARG A 266 6.84 -3.67 5.03
C ARG A 266 7.85 -2.98 4.11
N GLY A 267 8.24 -1.75 4.44
CA GLY A 267 9.16 -0.96 3.61
C GLY A 267 8.49 -0.37 2.37
N ASN A 268 9.33 0.02 1.42
CA ASN A 268 8.88 0.66 0.18
C ASN A 268 8.20 -0.33 -0.77
N TYR A 269 7.06 0.08 -1.32
CA TYR A 269 6.34 -0.60 -2.39
C TYR A 269 6.03 0.38 -3.52
N MET A 270 5.82 -0.16 -4.70
CA MET A 270 5.25 0.58 -5.82
C MET A 270 3.79 0.17 -5.98
N ILE A 271 2.88 1.12 -5.76
CA ILE A 271 1.47 0.94 -6.11
C ILE A 271 1.26 1.37 -7.55
N CYS A 272 0.59 0.56 -8.35
CA CYS A 272 0.36 0.85 -9.76
C CYS A 272 -0.94 0.25 -10.29
N ASP A 273 -1.34 0.73 -11.45
CA ASP A 273 -2.49 0.22 -12.17
C ASP A 273 -2.39 -1.29 -12.36
N LYS A 274 -3.50 -1.98 -12.17
CA LYS A 274 -3.61 -3.34 -12.64
C LYS A 274 -3.80 -3.33 -14.16
N ILE A 275 -3.00 -4.08 -14.89
CA ILE A 275 -3.20 -4.29 -16.32
C ILE A 275 -4.54 -5.01 -16.52
N GLU A 276 -5.49 -4.32 -17.14
CA GLU A 276 -6.84 -4.78 -17.46
C GLU A 276 -7.36 -4.01 -18.68
N VAL A 277 -8.12 -4.69 -19.53
CA VAL A 277 -8.84 -4.03 -20.64
C VAL A 277 -10.05 -3.30 -20.09
N LYS A 278 -9.93 -1.98 -19.98
CA LYS A 278 -10.94 -1.05 -19.46
C LYS A 278 -10.69 0.36 -19.97
N GLU A 279 -11.73 1.18 -20.02
CA GLU A 279 -11.71 2.57 -20.45
C GLU A 279 -10.63 3.41 -19.75
N ASP A 280 -10.52 3.32 -18.40
CA ASP A 280 -9.53 4.08 -17.62
C ASP A 280 -8.13 3.41 -17.56
N ARG A 281 -7.88 2.33 -18.31
CA ARG A 281 -6.62 1.56 -18.33
C ARG A 281 -6.19 1.25 -19.74
N ILE A 282 -6.36 0.00 -20.19
CA ILE A 282 -6.10 -0.40 -21.56
C ILE A 282 -7.41 -0.32 -22.31
N ASP A 283 -7.64 0.84 -22.95
CA ASP A 283 -8.84 1.10 -23.72
C ASP A 283 -8.66 0.63 -25.16
N ILE A 284 -8.89 -0.67 -25.35
CA ILE A 284 -8.89 -1.33 -26.66
C ILE A 284 -10.27 -1.85 -26.99
N THR A 285 -10.54 -2.07 -28.28
CA THR A 285 -11.81 -2.59 -28.75
C THR A 285 -12.17 -3.91 -28.05
N LYS A 286 -13.37 -3.99 -27.52
CA LYS A 286 -13.86 -5.22 -26.91
C LYS A 286 -14.21 -6.23 -28.01
N MET A 287 -13.83 -7.46 -27.77
CA MET A 287 -14.08 -8.59 -28.66
C MET A 287 -14.87 -9.68 -27.92
N ASP A 288 -15.68 -10.40 -28.67
CA ASP A 288 -16.36 -11.62 -28.26
C ASP A 288 -16.21 -12.70 -29.36
N GLU A 289 -16.83 -13.84 -29.17
CA GLU A 289 -16.77 -14.99 -30.08
C GLU A 289 -17.32 -14.70 -31.48
N THR A 290 -18.08 -13.62 -31.68
CA THR A 290 -18.68 -13.24 -32.96
C THR A 290 -17.78 -12.37 -33.82
N CYS A 291 -16.72 -11.80 -33.25
CA CYS A 291 -15.74 -10.95 -33.93
C CYS A 291 -14.76 -11.81 -34.74
N ILE A 292 -15.21 -12.40 -35.85
CA ILE A 292 -14.44 -13.36 -36.69
C ILE A 292 -14.11 -12.85 -38.08
N GLU A 293 -14.64 -11.71 -38.50
CA GLU A 293 -14.41 -11.06 -39.80
C GLU A 293 -13.98 -9.60 -39.62
N GLU A 294 -13.37 -9.02 -40.67
CA GLU A 294 -13.01 -7.58 -40.67
C GLU A 294 -14.29 -6.71 -40.75
N PRO A 295 -14.31 -5.56 -40.04
CA PRO A 295 -13.20 -4.97 -39.26
C PRO A 295 -13.10 -5.47 -37.79
N GLU A 296 -14.07 -6.24 -37.31
CA GLU A 296 -14.20 -6.61 -35.89
C GLU A 296 -13.06 -7.54 -35.42
N ILE A 297 -12.57 -8.44 -36.30
CA ILE A 297 -11.48 -9.36 -35.96
C ILE A 297 -10.15 -8.65 -35.76
N SER A 298 -9.95 -7.48 -36.35
CA SER A 298 -8.74 -6.68 -36.17
C SER A 298 -8.68 -5.99 -34.80
N GLY A 299 -9.79 -6.00 -34.04
CA GLY A 299 -10.00 -5.30 -32.78
C GLY A 299 -8.94 -5.54 -31.69
N GLY A 300 -9.31 -5.30 -30.44
CA GLY A 300 -8.33 -5.24 -29.35
C GLY A 300 -7.79 -6.58 -28.86
N TYR A 301 -6.51 -6.86 -29.05
CA TYR A 301 -5.81 -7.98 -28.44
C TYR A 301 -4.83 -7.48 -27.38
N LEU A 302 -4.79 -8.16 -26.22
CA LEU A 302 -3.75 -7.99 -25.20
C LEU A 302 -2.99 -9.30 -25.06
N LEU A 303 -1.70 -9.27 -25.32
CA LEU A 303 -0.82 -10.43 -25.25
C LEU A 303 0.28 -10.20 -24.21
N GLN A 304 0.65 -11.27 -23.52
CA GLN A 304 1.77 -11.25 -22.56
C GLN A 304 2.92 -12.06 -23.10
N GLY A 305 4.14 -11.49 -23.07
CA GLY A 305 5.37 -12.24 -23.33
C GLY A 305 5.51 -13.38 -22.32
N ALA A 306 5.39 -14.61 -22.78
CA ALA A 306 5.54 -15.80 -21.96
C ALA A 306 7.02 -16.21 -22.05
N GLY A 307 7.84 -15.86 -21.04
CA GLY A 307 9.20 -16.38 -20.92
C GLY A 307 9.20 -17.92 -20.75
N ALA A 308 10.38 -18.54 -20.74
CA ALA A 308 10.60 -19.98 -20.64
C ALA A 308 9.92 -20.71 -19.44
N ARG A 309 9.17 -20.01 -18.63
CA ARG A 309 8.43 -20.52 -17.46
C ARG A 309 6.94 -20.78 -17.70
N PHE A 310 6.42 -20.40 -18.86
CA PHE A 310 5.08 -20.80 -19.26
C PHE A 310 5.21 -22.13 -20.04
N ASP A 311 5.16 -23.23 -19.32
CA ASP A 311 5.08 -24.56 -19.92
C ASP A 311 3.70 -24.73 -20.54
N GLY A 312 3.60 -24.39 -21.84
CA GLY A 312 2.60 -24.86 -22.80
C GLY A 312 1.16 -25.11 -22.30
N GLY A 313 0.61 -24.25 -21.44
CA GLY A 313 -0.81 -24.27 -21.14
C GLY A 313 -1.63 -23.95 -22.39
N ALA A 314 -2.90 -24.32 -22.42
CA ALA A 314 -3.83 -24.10 -23.54
C ALA A 314 -3.95 -22.63 -23.99
N ASP A 315 -3.41 -21.70 -23.21
CA ASP A 315 -3.54 -20.26 -23.36
C ASP A 315 -2.29 -19.59 -23.98
N THR A 316 -1.35 -20.36 -24.55
CA THR A 316 -0.12 -19.83 -25.16
C THR A 316 0.04 -20.29 -26.60
N PHE A 317 0.76 -19.49 -27.40
CA PHE A 317 1.17 -19.86 -28.76
C PHE A 317 2.59 -19.38 -29.02
N LYS A 318 3.18 -19.87 -30.12
CA LYS A 318 4.49 -19.43 -30.60
C LYS A 318 4.34 -18.75 -31.95
N THR A 319 5.04 -17.62 -32.11
CA THR A 319 5.21 -16.96 -33.40
C THR A 319 6.17 -17.78 -34.29
N ALA A 320 6.24 -17.43 -35.59
CA ALA A 320 7.13 -18.11 -36.55
C ALA A 320 8.62 -18.03 -36.17
N LYS A 321 9.04 -16.95 -35.49
CA LYS A 321 10.43 -16.78 -35.00
C LYS A 321 10.65 -17.36 -33.59
N GLY A 322 9.61 -17.97 -32.99
CA GLY A 322 9.71 -18.72 -31.75
C GLY A 322 9.44 -17.92 -30.48
N ILE A 323 8.90 -16.70 -30.55
CA ILE A 323 8.45 -15.93 -29.39
C ILE A 323 7.22 -16.61 -28.82
N THR A 324 7.23 -16.92 -27.51
CA THR A 324 6.06 -17.49 -26.83
C THR A 324 5.24 -16.38 -26.22
N LEU A 325 3.95 -16.36 -26.52
CA LEU A 325 2.97 -15.38 -26.05
C LEU A 325 1.77 -16.07 -25.41
N ALA A 326 1.19 -15.44 -24.37
CA ALA A 326 -0.05 -15.85 -23.74
C ALA A 326 -1.18 -14.87 -24.13
N TYR A 327 -2.39 -15.40 -24.26
CA TYR A 327 -3.61 -14.60 -24.49
C TYR A 327 -4.11 -14.03 -23.16
N GLU A 328 -4.02 -12.71 -22.98
CA GLU A 328 -4.58 -12.01 -21.82
C GLU A 328 -5.98 -11.44 -22.14
N TYR A 329 -6.19 -11.01 -23.40
CA TYR A 329 -7.50 -10.58 -23.89
C TYR A 329 -7.60 -10.74 -25.44
N PRO A 330 -8.68 -11.32 -25.98
CA PRO A 330 -9.60 -12.17 -25.21
C PRO A 330 -8.83 -13.25 -24.45
N SER A 331 -9.35 -13.72 -23.31
CA SER A 331 -8.65 -14.74 -22.51
C SER A 331 -8.56 -16.07 -23.29
N GLY A 332 -7.61 -16.93 -22.94
CA GLY A 332 -7.45 -18.22 -23.62
C GLY A 332 -8.70 -19.10 -23.62
N ASN A 333 -9.61 -18.88 -22.65
CA ASN A 333 -10.89 -19.58 -22.60
C ASN A 333 -11.97 -18.95 -23.47
N ASP A 334 -11.84 -17.67 -23.81
CA ASP A 334 -12.85 -16.89 -24.55
C ASP A 334 -12.47 -16.69 -26.03
N ILE A 335 -11.17 -16.75 -26.36
CA ILE A 335 -10.67 -16.55 -27.73
C ILE A 335 -10.99 -17.73 -28.63
N VAL A 336 -11.60 -17.46 -29.80
CA VAL A 336 -11.94 -18.50 -30.79
C VAL A 336 -10.81 -18.73 -31.79
N GLU A 337 -10.84 -19.85 -32.53
CA GLU A 337 -9.77 -20.29 -33.42
C GLU A 337 -9.48 -19.29 -34.56
N GLU A 338 -10.51 -18.63 -35.09
CA GLU A 338 -10.38 -17.59 -36.12
C GLU A 338 -9.55 -16.41 -35.59
N GLN A 339 -9.83 -15.97 -34.37
CA GLN A 339 -9.08 -14.86 -33.69
C GLN A 339 -7.64 -15.27 -33.40
N LYS A 340 -7.42 -16.49 -32.88
CA LYS A 340 -6.07 -17.03 -32.65
C LYS A 340 -5.23 -17.04 -33.91
N LYS A 341 -5.83 -17.52 -35.02
CA LYS A 341 -5.20 -17.57 -36.32
C LYS A 341 -4.87 -16.15 -36.85
N TYR A 342 -5.83 -15.24 -36.70
CA TYR A 342 -5.67 -13.85 -37.14
C TYR A 342 -4.49 -13.19 -36.44
N ILE A 343 -4.49 -13.15 -35.11
CA ILE A 343 -3.44 -12.44 -34.35
C ILE A 343 -2.06 -13.08 -34.50
N LYS A 344 -2.02 -14.44 -34.58
CA LYS A 344 -0.77 -15.15 -34.86
C LYS A 344 -0.20 -14.76 -36.22
N ASN A 345 -1.01 -14.76 -37.31
CA ASN A 345 -0.57 -14.40 -38.64
C ASN A 345 -0.08 -12.93 -38.69
N LYS A 346 -0.79 -12.02 -38.02
CA LYS A 346 -0.40 -10.60 -37.95
C LYS A 346 0.95 -10.40 -37.24
N LEU A 347 1.20 -11.16 -36.18
CA LEU A 347 2.49 -11.12 -35.48
C LEU A 347 3.62 -11.75 -36.31
N ASP A 348 3.37 -12.86 -36.97
CA ASP A 348 4.34 -13.49 -37.87
C ASP A 348 4.73 -12.55 -39.02
N GLU A 349 3.78 -11.80 -39.57
CA GLU A 349 4.02 -10.75 -40.57
C GLU A 349 4.89 -9.61 -40.03
N ILE A 350 4.55 -9.09 -38.83
CA ILE A 350 5.34 -8.05 -38.17
C ILE A 350 6.77 -8.52 -37.88
N GLU A 351 6.93 -9.75 -37.37
CA GLU A 351 8.25 -10.34 -37.16
C GLU A 351 9.08 -10.41 -38.46
N ASP A 352 8.46 -10.88 -39.55
CA ASP A 352 9.16 -10.96 -40.84
C ASP A 352 9.60 -9.58 -41.34
N GLN A 353 8.77 -8.57 -41.16
CA GLN A 353 9.15 -7.18 -41.51
C GLN A 353 10.29 -6.66 -40.65
N CYS A 354 10.27 -6.90 -39.33
CA CYS A 354 11.35 -6.50 -38.43
C CYS A 354 12.68 -7.21 -38.76
N TYR A 355 12.64 -8.50 -39.06
CA TYR A 355 13.87 -9.27 -39.38
C TYR A 355 14.44 -8.99 -40.76
N ASN A 356 13.64 -8.43 -41.67
CA ASN A 356 14.05 -8.09 -43.04
C ASN A 356 14.36 -6.58 -43.20
N ASP A 357 14.54 -5.82 -42.14
CA ASP A 357 14.78 -4.38 -42.07
C ASP A 357 13.72 -3.53 -42.82
N ASN A 358 12.50 -4.05 -42.96
CA ASN A 358 11.36 -3.38 -43.62
C ASN A 358 10.46 -2.65 -42.61
N ILE A 359 11.05 -2.06 -41.58
CA ILE A 359 10.35 -1.43 -40.45
C ILE A 359 9.43 -0.28 -40.90
N GLU A 360 9.81 0.42 -41.99
CA GLU A 360 9.03 1.55 -42.55
C GLU A 360 7.64 1.14 -43.07
N ASN A 361 7.39 -0.16 -43.30
CA ASN A 361 6.14 -0.68 -43.87
C ASN A 361 5.28 -1.43 -42.84
N ILE A 362 5.62 -1.33 -41.55
CA ILE A 362 4.79 -1.98 -40.48
C ILE A 362 3.52 -1.16 -40.31
N ASP A 363 2.39 -1.75 -40.66
CA ASP A 363 1.06 -1.24 -40.35
C ASP A 363 0.64 -1.76 -38.97
N LEU A 364 0.66 -0.85 -37.97
CA LEU A 364 0.40 -1.13 -36.57
C LEU A 364 -1.05 -0.83 -36.18
#